data_1c0d58baf2e1b3894ebcd42e289054fd
#
_entry.id   1c0d58baf2e1b3894ebcd42e289054fd
#
_cell.length_a   1.000
_cell.length_b   1.000
_cell.length_c   1.000
_cell.angle_alpha   90.00
_cell.angle_beta   90.00
_cell.angle_gamma   90.00
#
_symmetry.space_group_name_H-M   'P 1'
#
loop_
_entity.id
_entity.type
_entity.pdbx_description
1 polymer ?
#
loop_
_entity_poly.entity_id
_entity_poly.type
_entity_poly.pdbx_seq_one_letter_code
_entity_poly.pdbx_strand_id
1 'polypeptide(L)'
;MNKLRIIDIITNPKINEVININGWVRTRRGSKDISFVALNDGSTIKNLQIVVELSKFKEDLIKKITTGSCINVEGVIVSSSGSEQNLEINAKKIKDRQKRGTLKG
;
A
#
# COMPACT_ATOMS: atom_id res chain seq x y z
N MET A 1 -5.43 2.28 -20.22
CA MET A 1 -5.14 1.72 -18.90
C MET A 1 -5.41 2.73 -17.81
N ASN A 2 -6.21 2.36 -16.87
CA ASN A 2 -6.55 3.27 -15.79
C ASN A 2 -5.67 3.09 -14.60
N LYS A 3 -5.18 4.22 -14.11
CA LYS A 3 -4.43 4.19 -12.87
C LYS A 3 -5.34 4.65 -11.77
N LEU A 4 -5.49 3.83 -10.77
CA LEU A 4 -6.25 4.21 -9.60
C LEU A 4 -5.41 5.09 -8.69
N ARG A 5 -6.07 6.07 -8.11
CA ARG A 5 -5.44 6.90 -7.09
C ARG A 5 -6.09 6.58 -5.76
N ILE A 6 -5.40 6.91 -4.69
CA ILE A 6 -5.93 6.65 -3.37
C ILE A 6 -7.27 7.37 -3.17
N ILE A 7 -7.38 8.59 -3.68
CA ILE A 7 -8.65 9.32 -3.55
C ILE A 7 -9.80 8.56 -4.23
N ASP A 8 -9.53 7.90 -5.35
CA ASP A 8 -10.56 7.14 -6.06
C ASP A 8 -11.05 5.98 -5.23
N ILE A 9 -10.14 5.31 -4.55
CA ILE A 9 -10.48 4.16 -3.72
C ILE A 9 -11.29 4.60 -2.51
N ILE A 10 -10.88 5.69 -1.88
CA ILE A 10 -11.56 6.19 -0.69
C ILE A 10 -12.95 6.70 -1.03
N THR A 11 -13.07 7.37 -2.17
CA THR A 11 -14.32 8.00 -2.56
C THR A 11 -15.36 6.97 -3.02
N ASN A 12 -14.91 5.92 -3.68
CA ASN A 12 -15.82 4.92 -4.23
C ASN A 12 -15.24 3.53 -4.01
N PRO A 13 -15.22 3.07 -2.76
CA PRO A 13 -14.61 1.78 -2.44
C PRO A 13 -15.44 0.63 -2.98
N LYS A 14 -14.75 -0.33 -3.57
CA LYS A 14 -15.39 -1.54 -4.07
C LYS A 14 -14.78 -2.72 -3.33
N ILE A 15 -15.45 -3.11 -2.27
CA ILE A 15 -14.96 -4.18 -1.41
C ILE A 15 -14.77 -5.46 -2.21
N ASN A 16 -13.67 -6.14 -1.93
CA ASN A 16 -13.27 -7.40 -2.57
C ASN A 16 -12.72 -7.23 -3.98
N GLU A 17 -12.56 -6.01 -4.44
CA GLU A 17 -11.96 -5.79 -5.75
C GLU A 17 -10.45 -5.76 -5.64
N VAL A 18 -9.77 -6.32 -6.63
CA VAL A 18 -8.31 -6.28 -6.70
C VAL A 18 -7.91 -4.98 -7.37
N ILE A 19 -6.99 -4.26 -6.74
CA ILE A 19 -6.52 -3.00 -7.27
C ILE A 19 -5.01 -2.96 -7.30
N ASN A 20 -4.48 -2.03 -8.08
CA ASN A 20 -3.05 -1.81 -8.17
C ASN A 20 -2.80 -0.33 -8.04
N ILE A 21 -2.01 0.07 -7.06
CA ILE A 21 -1.74 1.48 -6.82
C ILE A 21 -0.27 1.73 -6.56
N ASN A 22 0.16 2.95 -6.84
CA ASN A 22 1.50 3.42 -6.53
C ASN A 22 1.42 4.47 -5.45
N GLY A 23 2.43 4.55 -4.63
CA GLY A 23 2.48 5.59 -3.63
C GLY A 23 3.76 5.50 -2.83
N TRP A 24 3.87 6.36 -1.83
CA TRP A 24 5.01 6.31 -0.95
C TRP A 24 4.54 6.01 0.48
N VAL A 25 5.45 5.41 1.24
CA VAL A 25 5.17 5.01 2.61
C VAL A 25 5.28 6.24 3.51
N ARG A 26 4.18 6.57 4.18
CA ARG A 26 4.20 7.64 5.16
C ARG A 26 4.62 7.13 6.52
N THR A 27 4.07 6.00 6.91
CA THR A 27 4.44 5.35 8.15
C THR A 27 4.33 3.85 7.99
N ARG A 28 5.02 3.15 8.84
CA ARG A 28 4.93 1.70 8.89
C ARG A 28 5.02 1.27 10.34
N ARG A 29 4.12 0.38 10.73
CA ARG A 29 4.12 -0.15 12.09
C ARG A 29 3.50 -1.53 12.06
N GLY A 30 3.56 -2.21 13.17
CA GLY A 30 2.95 -3.53 13.25
C GLY A 30 3.81 -4.47 14.07
N SER A 31 3.47 -5.74 14.01
CA SER A 31 4.19 -6.76 14.74
C SER A 31 5.14 -7.47 13.79
N LYS A 32 5.73 -8.56 14.28
CA LYS A 32 6.64 -9.33 13.44
C LYS A 32 5.89 -10.18 12.41
N ASP A 33 4.60 -10.31 12.55
CA ASP A 33 3.81 -11.13 11.62
C ASP A 33 3.07 -10.28 10.59
N ILE A 34 2.63 -9.10 10.97
CA ILE A 34 1.83 -8.23 10.11
C ILE A 34 2.34 -6.81 10.22
N SER A 35 2.50 -6.17 9.09
CA SER A 35 2.88 -4.76 9.04
C SER A 35 1.72 -3.95 8.49
N PHE A 36 1.52 -2.78 9.07
CA PHE A 36 0.52 -1.83 8.60
C PHE A 36 1.25 -0.64 8.00
N VAL A 37 1.04 -0.42 6.73
CA VAL A 37 1.72 0.64 5.99
C VAL A 37 0.72 1.69 5.59
N ALA A 38 1.00 2.94 5.96
CA ALA A 38 0.18 4.05 5.52
C ALA A 38 0.75 4.58 4.22
N LEU A 39 -0.01 4.43 3.15
CA LEU A 39 0.43 4.78 1.80
C LEU A 39 -0.27 6.05 1.34
N ASN A 40 0.47 6.91 0.67
CA ASN A 40 -0.10 8.14 0.12
C ASN A 40 0.44 8.32 -1.29
N ASP A 41 -0.34 8.91 -2.17
CA ASP A 41 0.08 9.16 -3.54
C ASP A 41 -0.12 10.63 -3.95
N GLY A 42 -0.42 11.47 -2.98
CA GLY A 42 -0.61 12.88 -3.25
C GLY A 42 -1.99 13.27 -3.74
N SER A 43 -2.86 12.31 -4.00
CA SER A 43 -4.20 12.62 -4.51
C SER A 43 -5.14 13.08 -3.40
N THR A 44 -4.80 12.82 -2.16
CA THR A 44 -5.60 13.23 -1.01
C THR A 44 -4.68 13.34 0.19
N ILE A 45 -5.11 14.07 1.20
CA ILE A 45 -4.35 14.15 2.45
C ILE A 45 -4.50 12.89 3.29
N LYS A 46 -5.46 12.05 2.93
CA LYS A 46 -5.68 10.82 3.68
C LYS A 46 -4.76 9.72 3.18
N ASN A 47 -4.33 8.89 4.10
CA ASN A 47 -3.51 7.73 3.76
C ASN A 47 -4.38 6.50 3.64
N LEU A 48 -3.93 5.56 2.81
CA LEU A 48 -4.61 4.28 2.68
C LEU A 48 -3.80 3.25 3.44
N GLN A 49 -4.46 2.47 4.28
CA GLN A 49 -3.76 1.47 5.06
C GLN A 49 -3.57 0.19 4.26
N ILE A 50 -2.33 -0.23 4.17
CA ILE A 50 -1.97 -1.46 3.48
C ILE A 50 -1.60 -2.49 4.54
N VAL A 51 -2.24 -3.64 4.50
CA VAL A 51 -1.94 -4.73 5.42
C VAL A 51 -1.01 -5.70 4.72
N VAL A 52 0.16 -5.90 5.31
CA VAL A 52 1.20 -6.74 4.73
C VAL A 52 1.44 -7.92 5.65
N GLU A 53 1.08 -9.12 5.18
CA GLU A 53 1.38 -10.33 5.93
C GLU A 53 2.81 -10.72 5.61
N LEU A 54 3.68 -10.52 6.57
CA LEU A 54 5.12 -10.61 6.33
C LEU A 54 5.58 -11.97 5.85
N SER A 55 4.88 -13.02 6.25
CA SER A 55 5.25 -14.37 5.84
C SER A 55 5.08 -14.61 4.34
N LYS A 56 4.32 -13.75 3.66
CA LYS A 56 4.06 -13.92 2.24
C LYS A 56 5.03 -13.16 1.35
N PHE A 57 5.97 -12.45 1.93
CA PHE A 57 6.90 -11.61 1.18
C PHE A 57 8.33 -11.93 1.56
N LYS A 58 9.22 -11.66 0.62
CA LYS A 58 10.63 -11.89 0.87
C LYS A 58 11.19 -10.84 1.82
N GLU A 59 12.08 -11.26 2.66
CA GLU A 59 12.66 -10.39 3.66
C GLU A 59 13.34 -9.17 3.04
N ASP A 60 14.01 -9.37 1.92
CA ASP A 60 14.67 -8.26 1.25
C ASP A 60 13.69 -7.18 0.83
N LEU A 61 12.52 -7.60 0.34
CA LEU A 61 11.50 -6.65 -0.05
C LEU A 61 10.95 -5.91 1.17
N ILE A 62 10.71 -6.66 2.23
CA ILE A 62 10.16 -6.08 3.46
C ILE A 62 11.09 -4.99 3.99
N LYS A 63 12.39 -5.21 3.92
CA LYS A 63 13.35 -4.22 4.40
C LYS A 63 13.32 -2.93 3.60
N LYS A 64 12.83 -2.98 2.38
CA LYS A 64 12.75 -1.79 1.53
C LYS A 64 11.48 -0.98 1.74
N ILE A 65 10.55 -1.51 2.50
CA ILE A 65 9.30 -0.82 2.79
C ILE A 65 9.52 0.07 4.01
N THR A 66 10.11 1.22 3.77
CA THR A 66 10.44 2.16 4.84
C THR A 66 9.80 3.50 4.55
N THR A 67 9.71 4.33 5.57
CA THR A 67 9.13 5.66 5.41
C THR A 67 9.83 6.40 4.28
N GLY A 68 9.03 6.93 3.37
CA GLY A 68 9.54 7.66 2.22
C GLY A 68 9.77 6.81 0.98
N SER A 69 9.75 5.49 1.11
CA SER A 69 9.98 4.66 -0.07
C SER A 69 8.76 4.64 -0.97
N CYS A 70 9.01 4.53 -2.27
CA CYS A 70 7.93 4.45 -3.26
C CYS A 70 7.71 3.00 -3.60
N ILE A 71 6.47 2.56 -3.53
CA ILE A 71 6.14 1.17 -3.79
C ILE A 71 4.89 1.08 -4.65
N ASN A 72 4.76 -0.06 -5.31
CA ASN A 72 3.55 -0.43 -6.03
C ASN A 72 2.91 -1.58 -5.27
N VAL A 73 1.63 -1.47 -5.00
CA VAL A 73 0.91 -2.47 -4.24
C VAL A 73 -0.25 -3.00 -5.07
N GLU A 74 -0.31 -4.31 -5.18
CA GLU A 74 -1.47 -4.98 -5.74
C GLU A 74 -2.14 -5.72 -4.60
N GLY A 75 -3.42 -5.49 -4.41
CA GLY A 75 -4.12 -6.13 -3.30
C GLY A 75 -5.62 -6.00 -3.42
N VAL A 76 -6.29 -6.48 -2.40
CA VAL A 76 -7.74 -6.55 -2.36
C VAL A 76 -8.27 -5.52 -1.38
N ILE A 77 -9.28 -4.78 -1.79
CA ILE A 77 -9.93 -3.81 -0.90
C ILE A 77 -10.79 -4.58 0.09
N VAL A 78 -10.54 -4.35 1.38
CA VAL A 78 -11.37 -4.96 2.42
C VAL A 78 -11.79 -3.86 3.38
N SER A 79 -12.91 -4.08 4.05
CA SER A 79 -13.32 -3.14 5.08
C SER A 79 -12.63 -3.51 6.38
N SER A 80 -12.21 -2.49 7.08
CA SER A 80 -11.61 -2.71 8.38
C SER A 80 -12.67 -3.19 9.35
N SER A 81 -12.27 -4.07 10.23
CA SER A 81 -13.18 -4.65 11.19
C SER A 81 -13.91 -3.57 11.99
N GLY A 82 -15.21 -3.66 12.01
CA GLY A 82 -16.01 -2.81 12.87
C GLY A 82 -16.31 -1.43 12.34
N SER A 83 -15.87 -1.10 11.14
CA SER A 83 -16.15 0.22 10.62
C SER A 83 -16.24 0.20 9.10
N GLU A 84 -17.34 0.73 8.59
CA GLU A 84 -17.50 0.84 7.15
C GLU A 84 -16.68 1.96 6.57
N GLN A 85 -16.21 2.86 7.41
CA GLN A 85 -15.47 4.01 6.94
C GLN A 85 -14.00 3.75 6.80
N ASN A 86 -13.53 2.66 7.38
CA ASN A 86 -12.13 2.32 7.32
C ASN A 86 -11.90 1.25 6.29
N LEU A 87 -11.03 1.56 5.36
CA LEU A 87 -10.67 0.64 4.30
C LEU A 87 -9.25 0.20 4.48
N GLU A 88 -8.97 -1.02 4.08
CA GLU A 88 -7.62 -1.55 4.08
C GLU A 88 -7.39 -2.25 2.77
N ILE A 89 -6.14 -2.30 2.37
CA ILE A 89 -5.75 -3.08 1.21
C ILE A 89 -4.95 -4.28 1.72
N ASN A 90 -5.47 -5.45 1.44
CA ASN A 90 -4.78 -6.68 1.82
C ASN A 90 -3.77 -6.97 0.70
N ALA A 91 -2.52 -6.66 0.95
CA ALA A 91 -1.50 -6.72 -0.09
C ALA A 91 -1.24 -8.14 -0.55
N LYS A 92 -1.24 -8.31 -1.87
CA LYS A 92 -0.91 -9.58 -2.48
C LYS A 92 0.46 -9.55 -3.13
N LYS A 93 0.82 -8.40 -3.71
CA LYS A 93 2.12 -8.20 -4.34
C LYS A 93 2.58 -6.78 -4.05
N ILE A 94 3.86 -6.64 -3.80
CA ILE A 94 4.46 -5.34 -3.56
C ILE A 94 5.74 -5.26 -4.37
N LYS A 95 5.93 -4.16 -5.07
CA LYS A 95 7.14 -3.89 -5.81
C LYS A 95 7.77 -2.61 -5.32
N ASP A 96 9.08 -2.62 -5.18
CA ASP A 96 9.83 -1.44 -4.83
C ASP A 96 10.01 -0.60 -6.10
N ARG A 97 9.48 0.61 -6.08
CA ARG A 97 9.55 1.50 -7.23
C ARG A 97 10.57 2.60 -7.09
N GLN A 98 11.33 2.51 -6.03
CA GLN A 98 12.36 3.47 -5.84
C GLN A 98 13.45 3.21 -6.81
N LYS A 99 13.67 3.99 -7.75
CA LYS A 99 14.58 3.65 -8.70
C LYS A 99 15.75 4.20 -8.55
N ARG A 100 16.32 3.87 -8.48
CA ARG A 100 17.30 4.32 -8.43
C ARG A 100 17.89 4.46 -9.55
N GLY A 101 17.86 4.42 -9.80
CA GLY A 101 18.53 4.37 -10.72
C GLY A 101 18.62 5.16 -11.49
N THR A 102 18.28 5.43 -11.43
CA THR A 102 18.40 6.12 -12.02
C THR A 102 19.16 6.97 -12.05
N LEU A 103 19.57 6.92 -11.33
CA LEU A 103 20.25 7.57 -11.28
C LEU A 103 21.15 7.62 -11.78
N LYS A 104 21.40 7.31 -11.92
CA LYS A 104 22.11 7.27 -12.33
C LYS A 104 22.31 7.57 -12.92
N GLY A 105 22.04 7.61 -12.80
CA GLY A 105 22.25 7.73 -13.21
C GLY A 105 22.28 8.04 -13.44
#